data_2e11b1e6666ffca2dffa704c1c952d10
#
_entry.id   2e11b1e6666ffca2dffa704c1c952d10
#
_cell.length_a   1.000
_cell.length_b   1.000
_cell.length_c   1.000
_cell.angle_alpha   90.00
_cell.angle_beta   90.00
_cell.angle_gamma   90.00
#
_symmetry.space_group_name_H-M   'P 1'
#
loop_
_entity.id
_entity.type
_entity.pdbx_description
1 polymer ?
#
loop_
_entity_poly.entity_id
_entity_poly.type
_entity_poly.pdbx_seq_one_letter_code
_entity_poly.pdbx_strand_id
1 'polypeptide(L)'
;YMKLYNEALLTRHPTATPKYSDEAIEYTKSGINPYVYPDVNWYDLLFRKGTSNQRANLNVSGGGSRVTYYMSLQANHDSGLMDTRHNPYFDNNYNHWEYVFQNNIMYDLTATTRLGLRMNAQIGNEKGPDASSSSLLWDTWQNDPVTFPATYPAEAGDAHVRFGNAIMSDSRLYTNPYARMLTS
;
A
#
# COMPACT_ATOMS: atom_id res chain seq x y z
N TYR A 1 -17.27 -10.65 -13.48
CA TYR A 1 -17.52 -9.23 -13.77
C TYR A 1 -18.38 -9.05 -15.02
N MET A 2 -17.95 -9.45 -16.22
CA MET A 2 -18.62 -9.18 -17.51
C MET A 2 -20.08 -9.65 -17.56
N LYS A 3 -20.37 -10.87 -17.10
CA LYS A 3 -21.75 -11.40 -17.03
C LYS A 3 -22.66 -10.55 -16.13
N LEU A 4 -22.19 -10.23 -14.93
CA LEU A 4 -22.96 -9.40 -14.00
C LEU A 4 -23.19 -7.97 -14.54
N TYR A 5 -22.20 -7.43 -15.26
CA TYR A 5 -22.35 -6.13 -15.91
C TYR A 5 -23.44 -6.18 -16.99
N ASN A 6 -23.41 -7.18 -17.87
CA ASN A 6 -24.45 -7.37 -18.90
C ASN A 6 -25.84 -7.56 -18.28
N GLU A 7 -25.93 -8.37 -17.22
CA GLU A 7 -27.18 -8.57 -16.48
C GLU A 7 -27.74 -7.27 -15.90
N ALA A 8 -26.87 -6.50 -15.23
CA ALA A 8 -27.26 -5.20 -14.66
C ALA A 8 -27.70 -4.20 -15.75
N LEU A 9 -27.01 -4.19 -16.90
CA LEU A 9 -27.36 -3.34 -18.03
C LEU A 9 -28.74 -3.71 -18.59
N LEU A 10 -28.98 -4.99 -18.86
CA LEU A 10 -30.23 -5.49 -19.45
C LEU A 10 -31.41 -5.40 -18.48
N THR A 11 -31.17 -5.50 -17.18
CA THR A 11 -32.22 -5.27 -16.17
C THR A 11 -32.71 -3.83 -16.17
N ARG A 12 -31.82 -2.87 -16.40
CA ARG A 12 -32.17 -1.44 -16.46
C ARG A 12 -32.67 -1.02 -17.85
N HIS A 13 -32.11 -1.62 -18.89
CA HIS A 13 -32.38 -1.29 -20.28
C HIS A 13 -32.58 -2.59 -21.09
N PRO A 14 -33.79 -3.21 -21.07
CA PRO A 14 -34.03 -4.52 -21.68
C PRO A 14 -33.76 -4.59 -23.20
N THR A 15 -33.76 -3.46 -23.87
CA THR A 15 -33.53 -3.37 -25.34
C THR A 15 -32.07 -3.01 -25.68
N ALA A 16 -31.21 -2.83 -24.68
CA ALA A 16 -29.81 -2.51 -24.91
C ALA A 16 -29.04 -3.72 -25.46
N THR A 17 -28.01 -3.45 -26.26
CA THR A 17 -27.05 -4.50 -26.63
C THR A 17 -26.10 -4.76 -25.46
N PRO A 18 -25.84 -6.02 -25.11
CA PRO A 18 -24.85 -6.37 -24.09
C PRO A 18 -23.50 -5.71 -24.39
N LYS A 19 -22.84 -5.16 -23.37
CA LYS A 19 -21.53 -4.55 -23.54
C LYS A 19 -20.44 -5.57 -23.92
N TYR A 20 -20.55 -6.77 -23.35
CA TYR A 20 -19.60 -7.85 -23.59
C TYR A 20 -20.30 -8.99 -24.34
N SER A 21 -19.74 -9.41 -25.48
CA SER A 21 -20.23 -10.56 -26.22
C SER A 21 -19.92 -11.88 -25.47
N ASP A 22 -20.67 -12.92 -25.75
CA ASP A 22 -20.42 -14.26 -25.17
C ASP A 22 -19.02 -14.79 -25.57
N GLU A 23 -18.57 -14.47 -26.78
CA GLU A 23 -17.25 -14.83 -27.26
C GLU A 23 -16.15 -14.12 -26.46
N ALA A 24 -16.27 -12.82 -26.21
CA ALA A 24 -15.33 -12.07 -25.39
C ALA A 24 -15.28 -12.60 -23.95
N ILE A 25 -16.42 -12.98 -23.37
CA ILE A 25 -16.50 -13.60 -22.05
C ILE A 25 -15.76 -14.93 -22.03
N GLU A 26 -15.92 -15.78 -23.04
CA GLU A 26 -15.26 -17.07 -23.11
C GLU A 26 -13.74 -16.93 -23.34
N TYR A 27 -13.30 -15.99 -24.18
CA TYR A 27 -11.88 -15.72 -24.40
C TYR A 27 -11.19 -15.15 -23.16
N THR A 28 -11.83 -14.24 -22.44
CA THR A 28 -11.32 -13.76 -21.15
C THR A 28 -11.19 -14.91 -20.13
N LYS A 29 -12.24 -15.77 -20.01
CA LYS A 29 -12.23 -16.91 -19.11
C LYS A 29 -11.18 -17.96 -19.46
N SER A 30 -10.95 -18.20 -20.76
CA SER A 30 -9.94 -19.17 -21.22
C SER A 30 -8.51 -18.65 -21.15
N GLY A 31 -8.33 -17.34 -20.99
CA GLY A 31 -7.00 -16.70 -20.97
C GLY A 31 -6.24 -16.80 -22.30
N ILE A 32 -6.94 -16.91 -23.41
CA ILE A 32 -6.34 -17.16 -24.74
C ILE A 32 -5.33 -16.07 -25.15
N ASN A 33 -5.60 -14.82 -24.80
CA ASN A 33 -4.70 -13.71 -24.99
C ASN A 33 -4.93 -12.64 -23.89
N PRO A 34 -4.14 -12.63 -22.83
CA PRO A 34 -4.35 -11.73 -21.68
C PRO A 34 -4.10 -10.26 -22.02
N TYR A 35 -3.52 -9.95 -23.17
CA TYR A 35 -3.33 -8.56 -23.63
C TYR A 35 -4.54 -8.01 -24.39
N VAL A 36 -5.34 -8.87 -24.99
CA VAL A 36 -6.57 -8.51 -25.72
C VAL A 36 -7.81 -8.74 -24.86
N TYR A 37 -7.79 -9.81 -24.10
CA TYR A 37 -8.89 -10.23 -23.19
C TYR A 37 -8.35 -10.33 -21.77
N PRO A 38 -8.00 -9.19 -21.14
CA PRO A 38 -7.43 -9.19 -19.79
C PRO A 38 -8.44 -9.67 -18.74
N ASP A 39 -7.91 -10.28 -17.67
CA ASP A 39 -8.62 -10.60 -16.43
C ASP A 39 -7.69 -10.30 -15.25
N VAL A 40 -7.58 -9.03 -14.91
CA VAL A 40 -6.63 -8.55 -13.92
C VAL A 40 -7.26 -8.54 -12.55
N ASN A 41 -6.75 -9.33 -11.62
CA ASN A 41 -7.05 -9.17 -10.23
C ASN A 41 -6.14 -8.10 -9.61
N TRP A 42 -6.60 -6.86 -9.65
CA TRP A 42 -5.84 -5.71 -9.16
C TRP A 42 -5.44 -5.83 -7.69
N TYR A 43 -6.27 -6.46 -6.83
CA TYR A 43 -5.95 -6.65 -5.42
C TYR A 43 -4.80 -7.64 -5.22
N ASP A 44 -4.86 -8.79 -5.88
CA ASP A 44 -3.79 -9.80 -5.76
C ASP A 44 -2.48 -9.33 -6.39
N LEU A 45 -2.56 -8.43 -7.39
CA LEU A 45 -1.39 -7.85 -8.03
C LEU A 45 -0.71 -6.79 -7.16
N LEU A 46 -1.49 -5.97 -6.46
CA LEU A 46 -0.99 -4.78 -5.75
C LEU A 46 -0.72 -5.04 -4.28
N PHE A 47 -1.42 -5.98 -3.66
CA PHE A 47 -1.39 -6.14 -2.21
C PHE A 47 -1.01 -7.56 -1.79
N ARG A 48 -0.18 -7.62 -0.76
CA ARG A 48 0.13 -8.87 -0.06
C ARG A 48 -1.07 -9.30 0.78
N LYS A 49 -1.19 -10.60 1.01
CA LYS A 49 -2.25 -11.18 1.87
C LYS A 49 -2.08 -10.84 3.36
N GLY A 50 -0.93 -10.30 3.75
CA GLY A 50 -0.65 -9.92 5.12
C GLY A 50 0.62 -9.10 5.26
N THR A 51 0.73 -8.40 6.36
CA THR A 51 1.91 -7.63 6.77
C THR A 51 2.27 -7.95 8.21
N SER A 52 3.43 -7.49 8.66
CA SER A 52 3.92 -7.67 10.02
C SER A 52 4.19 -6.32 10.66
N ASN A 53 3.59 -6.10 11.82
CA ASN A 53 3.91 -4.98 12.68
C ASN A 53 4.56 -5.53 13.95
N GLN A 54 5.72 -4.97 14.29
CA GLN A 54 6.50 -5.42 15.43
C GLN A 54 6.65 -4.27 16.42
N ARG A 55 6.44 -4.57 17.70
CA ARG A 55 6.60 -3.59 18.77
C ARG A 55 7.34 -4.22 19.92
N ALA A 56 8.38 -3.53 20.36
CA ALA A 56 9.13 -3.90 21.56
C ALA A 56 9.18 -2.71 22.52
N ASN A 57 8.97 -2.97 23.79
CA ASN A 57 9.08 -1.96 24.85
C ASN A 57 9.88 -2.54 26.01
N LEU A 58 10.88 -1.80 26.43
CA LEU A 58 11.67 -2.08 27.63
C LEU A 58 11.56 -0.88 28.55
N ASN A 59 11.19 -1.11 29.79
CA ASN A 59 11.19 -0.06 30.80
C ASN A 59 11.87 -0.52 32.08
N VAL A 60 12.52 0.41 32.71
CA VAL A 60 13.19 0.22 34.01
C VAL A 60 12.82 1.39 34.91
N SER A 61 12.39 1.09 36.10
CA SER A 61 12.09 2.09 37.10
C SER A 61 12.62 1.64 38.46
N GLY A 62 12.96 2.60 39.26
CA GLY A 62 13.45 2.33 40.59
C GLY A 62 13.66 3.61 41.38
N GLY A 63 14.13 3.42 42.59
CA GLY A 63 14.43 4.56 43.47
C GLY A 63 14.90 4.16 44.82
N GLY A 64 15.36 5.17 45.56
CA GLY A 64 15.76 5.08 46.93
C GLY A 64 15.33 6.32 47.72
N SER A 65 15.92 6.55 48.87
CA SER A 65 15.53 7.67 49.73
C SER A 65 15.73 9.07 49.12
N ARG A 66 16.59 9.19 48.10
CA ARG A 66 16.94 10.47 47.48
C ARG A 66 16.80 10.49 45.96
N VAL A 67 16.57 9.34 45.31
CA VAL A 67 16.50 9.26 43.84
C VAL A 67 15.32 8.43 43.43
N THR A 68 14.63 8.88 42.42
CA THR A 68 13.67 8.07 41.66
C THR A 68 13.96 8.20 40.20
N TYR A 69 13.86 7.11 39.45
CA TYR A 69 14.10 7.11 38.04
C TYR A 69 13.08 6.22 37.29
N TYR A 70 12.81 6.62 36.08
CA TYR A 70 12.06 5.85 35.11
C TYR A 70 12.73 6.03 33.76
N MET A 71 13.03 4.92 33.08
CA MET A 71 13.58 4.91 31.74
C MET A 71 12.74 3.95 30.89
N SER A 72 12.44 4.35 29.67
CA SER A 72 11.72 3.52 28.70
C SER A 72 12.39 3.64 27.35
N LEU A 73 12.52 2.52 26.65
CA LEU A 73 12.94 2.40 25.26
C LEU A 73 11.87 1.61 24.51
N GLN A 74 11.34 2.21 23.45
CA GLN A 74 10.37 1.57 22.58
C GLN A 74 10.93 1.51 21.16
N ALA A 75 10.72 0.38 20.48
CA ALA A 75 11.00 0.21 19.07
C ALA A 75 9.74 -0.29 18.37
N ASN A 76 9.33 0.40 17.34
CA ASN A 76 8.20 0.07 16.48
C ASN A 76 8.69 -0.17 15.06
N HIS A 77 8.17 -1.19 14.42
CA HIS A 77 8.38 -1.45 13.00
C HIS A 77 7.04 -1.77 12.35
N ASP A 78 6.62 -0.93 11.39
CA ASP A 78 5.41 -1.12 10.62
C ASP A 78 5.77 -1.35 9.15
N SER A 79 5.29 -2.45 8.57
CA SER A 79 5.50 -2.83 7.17
C SER A 79 4.20 -2.71 6.39
N GLY A 80 4.28 -2.21 5.16
CA GLY A 80 3.13 -2.01 4.29
C GLY A 80 2.60 -3.28 3.64
N LEU A 81 1.39 -3.18 3.10
CA LEU A 81 0.69 -4.26 2.39
C LEU A 81 0.99 -4.30 0.90
N MET A 82 1.70 -3.34 0.35
CA MET A 82 1.97 -3.31 -1.09
C MET A 82 2.89 -4.45 -1.53
N ASP A 83 2.60 -5.07 -2.67
CA ASP A 83 3.45 -6.11 -3.23
C ASP A 83 4.45 -5.52 -4.23
N THR A 84 5.55 -5.03 -3.73
CA THR A 84 6.63 -4.44 -4.52
C THR A 84 7.71 -5.44 -4.95
N ARG A 85 7.53 -6.73 -4.66
CA ARG A 85 8.53 -7.80 -4.95
C ARG A 85 8.85 -7.95 -6.43
N HIS A 86 7.94 -7.53 -7.29
CA HIS A 86 8.10 -7.59 -8.74
C HIS A 86 8.77 -6.33 -9.34
N ASN A 87 9.09 -5.33 -8.51
CA ASN A 87 9.84 -4.17 -8.96
C ASN A 87 11.34 -4.52 -8.98
N PRO A 88 12.00 -4.57 -10.16
CA PRO A 88 13.41 -4.93 -10.26
C PRO A 88 14.36 -3.80 -9.85
N TYR A 89 13.86 -2.57 -9.66
CA TYR A 89 14.68 -1.39 -9.49
C TYR A 89 14.80 -0.95 -8.03
N PHE A 90 13.71 -1.03 -7.26
CA PHE A 90 13.69 -0.58 -5.87
C PHE A 90 12.47 -1.13 -5.12
N ASP A 91 12.61 -1.27 -3.81
CA ASP A 91 11.49 -1.59 -2.92
C ASP A 91 10.91 -0.28 -2.37
N ASN A 92 9.74 0.08 -2.84
CA ASN A 92 8.97 1.24 -2.39
C ASN A 92 7.76 0.86 -1.52
N ASN A 93 7.75 -0.35 -0.95
CA ASN A 93 6.75 -0.69 0.04
C ASN A 93 6.90 0.21 1.27
N TYR A 94 5.78 0.53 1.91
CA TYR A 94 5.80 1.26 3.16
C TYR A 94 6.61 0.50 4.21
N ASN A 95 7.56 1.19 4.81
CA ASN A 95 8.40 0.68 5.89
C ASN A 95 8.67 1.83 6.86
N HIS A 96 8.21 1.68 8.08
CA HIS A 96 8.36 2.69 9.11
C HIS A 96 9.05 2.09 10.34
N TRP A 97 10.17 2.69 10.72
CA TRP A 97 10.86 2.43 11.97
C TRP A 97 10.78 3.62 12.88
N GLU A 98 10.39 3.39 14.12
CA GLU A 98 10.32 4.41 15.14
C GLU A 98 10.98 3.92 16.43
N TYR A 99 11.84 4.75 16.99
CA TYR A 99 12.47 4.54 18.28
C TYR A 99 12.09 5.68 19.20
N VAL A 100 11.56 5.36 20.36
CA VAL A 100 11.19 6.33 21.39
C VAL A 100 11.99 6.04 22.66
N PHE A 101 12.73 7.03 23.11
CA PHE A 101 13.46 7.00 24.36
C PHE A 101 12.84 8.00 25.31
N GLN A 102 12.52 7.57 26.53
CA GLN A 102 12.04 8.40 27.60
C GLN A 102 12.88 8.17 28.84
N ASN A 103 13.28 9.26 29.49
CA ASN A 103 14.01 9.23 30.77
C ASN A 103 13.48 10.31 31.69
N ASN A 104 13.16 9.91 32.93
CA ASN A 104 12.75 10.79 34.01
C ASN A 104 13.57 10.43 35.25
N ILE A 105 14.38 11.37 35.72
CA ILE A 105 15.16 11.22 36.93
C ILE A 105 14.83 12.38 37.87
N MET A 106 14.53 12.08 39.11
CA MET A 106 14.34 13.04 40.18
C MET A 106 15.34 12.73 41.27
N TYR A 107 16.08 13.74 41.71
CA TYR A 107 17.08 13.62 42.74
C TYR A 107 16.92 14.72 43.83
N ASP A 108 16.74 14.29 45.06
CA ASP A 108 16.68 15.18 46.20
C ASP A 108 18.11 15.55 46.65
N LEU A 109 18.58 16.70 46.20
CA LEU A 109 19.92 17.20 46.44
C LEU A 109 20.10 17.54 47.94
N THR A 110 19.07 18.17 48.51
CA THR A 110 18.97 18.53 49.93
C THR A 110 17.52 18.31 50.39
N ALA A 111 17.22 18.49 51.68
CA ALA A 111 15.86 18.42 52.20
C ALA A 111 14.90 19.45 51.56
N THR A 112 15.44 20.52 50.97
CA THR A 112 14.66 21.62 50.37
C THR A 112 14.89 21.79 48.88
N THR A 113 15.82 21.02 48.30
CA THR A 113 16.19 21.20 46.87
C THR A 113 16.09 19.88 46.13
N ARG A 114 15.27 19.87 45.08
CA ARG A 114 15.09 18.72 44.18
C ARG A 114 15.53 19.08 42.78
N LEU A 115 16.33 18.21 42.14
CA LEU A 115 16.73 18.28 40.77
C LEU A 115 15.93 17.27 39.94
N GLY A 116 15.35 17.71 38.83
CA GLY A 116 14.62 16.84 37.88
C GLY A 116 15.24 16.91 36.51
N LEU A 117 15.53 15.77 35.92
CA LEU A 117 15.91 15.63 34.51
C LEU A 117 14.84 14.84 33.78
N ARG A 118 14.25 15.43 32.76
CA ARG A 118 13.27 14.77 31.88
C ARG A 118 13.75 14.89 30.45
N MET A 119 13.88 13.74 29.78
CA MET A 119 14.26 13.69 28.37
C MET A 119 13.25 12.78 27.64
N ASN A 120 12.88 13.23 26.44
CA ASN A 120 12.12 12.42 25.51
C ASN A 120 12.76 12.63 24.14
N ALA A 121 13.13 11.55 23.48
CA ALA A 121 13.66 11.53 22.13
C ALA A 121 12.88 10.54 21.30
N GLN A 122 12.51 10.96 20.08
CA GLN A 122 11.83 10.14 19.10
C GLN A 122 12.58 10.25 17.78
N ILE A 123 12.95 9.11 17.23
CA ILE A 123 13.62 9.01 15.94
C ILE A 123 12.79 8.10 15.06
N GLY A 124 12.30 8.63 13.95
CA GLY A 124 11.54 7.88 12.95
C GLY A 124 12.27 7.87 11.61
N ASN A 125 12.17 6.77 10.92
CA ASN A 125 12.57 6.63 9.52
C ASN A 125 11.41 5.99 8.78
N GLU A 126 10.89 6.71 7.78
CA GLU A 126 9.77 6.28 6.95
C GLU A 126 10.21 6.21 5.50
N LYS A 127 9.86 5.11 4.85
CA LYS A 127 10.04 4.88 3.43
C LYS A 127 8.73 4.36 2.86
N GLY A 128 8.36 4.82 1.68
CA GLY A 128 7.13 4.37 1.03
C GLY A 128 6.98 4.99 -0.35
N PRO A 129 5.94 4.62 -1.09
CA PRO A 129 5.63 5.24 -2.37
C PRO A 129 5.14 6.68 -2.16
N ASP A 130 5.35 7.52 -3.14
CA ASP A 130 4.82 8.89 -3.17
C ASP A 130 3.27 8.90 -3.21
N ALA A 131 2.70 7.89 -3.88
CA ALA A 131 1.26 7.69 -3.88
C ALA A 131 0.76 7.17 -2.53
N SER A 132 -0.20 7.87 -1.92
CA SER A 132 -0.80 7.41 -0.66
C SER A 132 -1.52 6.07 -0.84
N SER A 133 -1.51 5.22 0.20
CA SER A 133 -2.21 3.93 0.19
C SER A 133 -3.71 4.06 -0.10
N SER A 134 -4.35 5.14 0.36
CA SER A 134 -5.76 5.43 0.08
C SER A 134 -6.00 5.76 -1.38
N SER A 135 -5.10 6.48 -2.05
CA SER A 135 -5.22 6.78 -3.47
C SER A 135 -5.02 5.55 -4.34
N LEU A 136 -4.08 4.66 -3.99
CA LEU A 136 -3.89 3.39 -4.69
C LEU A 136 -5.09 2.45 -4.53
N LEU A 137 -5.68 2.39 -3.34
CA LEU A 137 -6.93 1.65 -3.13
C LEU A 137 -8.08 2.23 -3.97
N TRP A 138 -8.19 3.54 -4.05
CA TRP A 138 -9.19 4.21 -4.87
C TRP A 138 -9.01 3.90 -6.35
N ASP A 139 -7.79 3.99 -6.86
CA ASP A 139 -7.46 3.62 -8.24
C ASP A 139 -7.79 2.14 -8.52
N THR A 140 -7.53 1.26 -7.56
CA THR A 140 -7.88 -0.17 -7.66
C THR A 140 -9.40 -0.39 -7.77
N TRP A 141 -10.21 0.41 -7.07
CA TRP A 141 -11.66 0.34 -7.14
C TRP A 141 -12.24 0.90 -8.45
N GLN A 142 -11.61 1.90 -9.03
CA GLN A 142 -12.06 2.50 -10.27
C GLN A 142 -11.76 1.64 -11.51
N ASN A 143 -10.79 0.75 -11.41
CA ASN A 143 -10.41 -0.10 -12.52
C ASN A 143 -11.16 -1.43 -12.50
N ASP A 144 -11.84 -1.74 -13.59
CA ASP A 144 -12.39 -3.06 -13.78
C ASP A 144 -11.31 -4.07 -14.24
N PRO A 145 -11.55 -5.38 -14.08
CA PRO A 145 -10.53 -6.39 -14.38
C PRO A 145 -10.30 -6.61 -15.88
N VAL A 146 -11.14 -6.08 -16.78
CA VAL A 146 -11.20 -6.51 -18.19
C VAL A 146 -10.95 -5.38 -19.18
N THR A 147 -10.72 -4.15 -18.73
CA THR A 147 -10.56 -3.00 -19.62
C THR A 147 -9.15 -2.92 -20.20
N PHE A 148 -8.12 -3.22 -19.42
CA PHE A 148 -6.72 -3.25 -19.89
C PHE A 148 -5.86 -4.16 -19.01
N PRO A 149 -4.78 -4.75 -19.55
CA PRO A 149 -3.82 -5.51 -18.75
C PRO A 149 -2.97 -4.58 -17.89
N ALA A 150 -2.39 -5.10 -16.81
CA ALA A 150 -1.50 -4.31 -15.96
C ALA A 150 -0.26 -3.83 -16.72
N THR A 151 0.32 -4.71 -17.53
CA THR A 151 1.51 -4.42 -18.34
C THR A 151 1.43 -5.10 -19.70
N TYR A 152 2.17 -4.55 -20.65
CA TYR A 152 2.53 -5.21 -21.93
C TYR A 152 4.03 -5.56 -21.90
N PRO A 153 4.46 -6.53 -22.69
CA PRO A 153 5.89 -6.78 -22.91
C PRO A 153 6.62 -5.53 -23.39
N ALA A 154 7.86 -5.35 -22.94
CA ALA A 154 8.74 -4.33 -23.49
C ALA A 154 9.08 -4.65 -24.95
N GLU A 155 9.09 -3.66 -25.82
CA GLU A 155 9.60 -3.78 -27.18
C GLU A 155 11.10 -3.50 -27.22
N ALA A 156 11.74 -3.83 -28.35
CA ALA A 156 13.15 -3.58 -28.54
C ALA A 156 13.44 -2.07 -28.44
N GLY A 157 14.22 -1.67 -27.45
CA GLY A 157 14.59 -0.29 -27.16
C GLY A 157 13.83 0.33 -25.97
N ASP A 158 12.83 -0.33 -25.42
CA ASP A 158 12.18 0.13 -24.20
C ASP A 158 13.07 -0.12 -22.97
N ALA A 159 13.15 0.86 -22.09
CA ALA A 159 13.89 0.73 -20.82
C ALA A 159 13.14 -0.07 -19.75
N HIS A 160 11.83 -0.23 -19.91
CA HIS A 160 10.94 -0.92 -18.98
C HIS A 160 9.72 -1.50 -19.69
N VAL A 161 8.94 -2.33 -18.98
CA VAL A 161 7.64 -2.82 -19.46
C VAL A 161 6.69 -1.65 -19.74
N ARG A 162 5.80 -1.82 -20.70
CA ARG A 162 4.74 -0.85 -21.01
C ARG A 162 3.56 -1.10 -20.09
N PHE A 163 3.05 -0.05 -19.46
CA PHE A 163 1.86 -0.15 -18.61
C PHE A 163 0.58 -0.05 -19.44
N GLY A 164 -0.37 -0.91 -19.13
CA GLY A 164 -1.68 -0.87 -19.77
C GLY A 164 -2.45 0.39 -19.39
N ASN A 165 -3.28 0.86 -20.32
CA ASN A 165 -4.17 1.99 -20.09
C ASN A 165 -5.36 1.94 -21.03
N ALA A 166 -6.42 2.71 -20.72
CA ALA A 166 -7.59 2.88 -21.57
C ALA A 166 -8.19 4.28 -21.39
N ILE A 167 -8.98 4.70 -22.36
CA ILE A 167 -9.71 5.97 -22.32
C ILE A 167 -11.09 5.74 -21.72
N MET A 168 -11.46 6.53 -20.72
CA MET A 168 -12.80 6.55 -20.14
C MET A 168 -13.81 7.18 -21.11
N SER A 169 -15.10 6.98 -20.86
CA SER A 169 -16.18 7.55 -21.67
C SER A 169 -16.18 9.08 -21.73
N ASP A 170 -15.58 9.75 -20.76
CA ASP A 170 -15.42 11.20 -20.68
C ASP A 170 -14.05 11.69 -21.17
N SER A 171 -13.36 10.88 -21.98
CA SER A 171 -12.05 11.16 -22.58
C SER A 171 -10.87 11.26 -21.58
N ARG A 172 -11.07 10.98 -20.30
CA ARG A 172 -9.98 10.84 -19.36
C ARG A 172 -9.30 9.47 -19.50
N LEU A 173 -8.05 9.38 -19.12
CA LEU A 173 -7.34 8.11 -19.03
C LEU A 173 -7.65 7.42 -17.68
N TYR A 174 -7.78 6.11 -17.71
CA TYR A 174 -7.73 5.34 -16.47
C TYR A 174 -6.34 5.49 -15.83
N THR A 175 -6.29 5.52 -14.51
CA THR A 175 -5.02 5.44 -13.79
C THR A 175 -4.68 3.96 -13.60
N ASN A 176 -3.56 3.51 -14.17
CA ASN A 176 -3.06 2.17 -13.89
C ASN A 176 -2.44 2.13 -12.49
N PRO A 177 -3.05 1.47 -11.51
CA PRO A 177 -2.57 1.49 -10.13
C PRO A 177 -1.24 0.75 -9.97
N TYR A 178 -0.96 -0.23 -10.83
CA TYR A 178 0.32 -0.94 -10.82
C TYR A 178 1.47 -0.04 -11.30
N ALA A 179 1.24 0.71 -12.39
CA ALA A 179 2.20 1.71 -12.85
C ALA A 179 2.49 2.74 -11.75
N ARG A 180 1.42 3.27 -11.14
CA ARG A 180 1.53 4.28 -10.09
C ARG A 180 2.27 3.77 -8.85
N MET A 181 2.07 2.52 -8.48
CA MET A 181 2.79 1.89 -7.38
C MET A 181 4.29 1.74 -7.67
N LEU A 182 4.66 1.45 -8.94
CA LEU A 182 6.06 1.18 -9.33
C LEU A 182 6.83 2.44 -9.72
N THR A 183 6.17 3.54 -10.05
CA THR A 183 6.82 4.76 -10.57
C THR A 183 6.85 5.93 -9.58
N SER A 184 6.30 5.74 -8.40
CA SER A 184 6.24 6.76 -7.34
C SER A 184 7.31 6.61 -6.28
#